data_392df51d6d4664ba15accbb2e8ef1825
#
_entry.id   392df51d6d4664ba15accbb2e8ef1825
#
_cell.length_a   1.000
_cell.length_b   1.000
_cell.length_c   1.000
_cell.angle_alpha   90.00
_cell.angle_beta   90.00
_cell.angle_gamma   90.00
#
_symmetry.space_group_name_H-M   'P 1'
#
loop_
_entity.id
_entity.type
_entity.pdbx_description
1 polymer ?
#
loop_
_entity_poly.entity_id
_entity_poly.type
_entity_poly.pdbx_seq_one_letter_code
_entity_poly.pdbx_strand_id
1 'polypeptide(L)'
;YCWFCRAPLPDKAKKCIESWLKHCPNYTILEWNEDNFDIHQNGYTEMCCKEKKYAFLADYARLQIIENEGGFYFDVDVELVRSLDPLCSEHAFFAFETDRMIATGLGFGAEKHHPLVHFMLEQYAPLLDGKHGVIGCPQLNTQALLKCGLKPNGKRQTVQGAAVFPKAYFNPYEDATGRLYITDCTYAVHWYAKSWMNRRTVLRSKLTRPLHRLLADHPRIKGKVKGGV
;
A
#
# COMPACT_ATOMS: atom_id res chain seq x y z
N TYR A 1 -4.12 -4.88 10.12
CA TYR A 1 -2.92 -4.05 9.88
C TYR A 1 -1.70 -4.60 10.60
N CYS A 2 -0.52 -4.19 10.15
CA CYS A 2 0.75 -4.51 10.81
C CYS A 2 1.33 -3.29 11.51
N TRP A 3 1.82 -3.47 12.76
CA TRP A 3 2.58 -2.45 13.48
C TRP A 3 3.75 -3.11 14.20
N PHE A 4 4.86 -3.21 13.52
CA PHE A 4 6.13 -3.68 14.08
C PHE A 4 6.91 -2.51 14.68
N CYS A 5 7.81 -2.72 15.61
CA CYS A 5 8.66 -1.74 16.32
C CYS A 5 8.34 -1.50 17.81
N ARG A 6 7.33 -2.13 18.36
CA ARG A 6 6.91 -2.00 19.77
C ARG A 6 6.72 -0.56 20.28
N ALA A 7 6.67 0.40 19.38
CA ALA A 7 6.40 1.80 19.72
C ALA A 7 4.89 2.05 19.71
N PRO A 8 4.39 3.02 20.50
CA PRO A 8 2.97 3.37 20.41
C PRO A 8 2.60 3.91 19.03
N LEU A 9 1.39 3.59 18.58
CA LEU A 9 0.86 4.13 17.34
C LEU A 9 0.83 5.67 17.36
N PRO A 10 1.31 6.33 16.31
CA PRO A 10 1.20 7.77 16.17
C PRO A 10 -0.27 8.23 16.13
N ASP A 11 -0.58 9.44 16.58
CA ASP A 11 -1.95 9.96 16.62
C ASP A 11 -2.62 10.00 15.24
N LYS A 12 -1.84 10.19 14.18
CA LYS A 12 -2.36 10.11 12.80
C LYS A 12 -2.81 8.70 12.43
N ALA A 13 -2.06 7.69 12.84
CA ALA A 13 -2.44 6.29 12.62
C ALA A 13 -3.68 5.92 13.41
N LYS A 14 -3.79 6.37 14.67
CA LYS A 14 -5.00 6.18 15.49
C LYS A 14 -6.24 6.76 14.81
N LYS A 15 -6.16 7.98 14.26
CA LYS A 15 -7.25 8.60 13.50
C LYS A 15 -7.66 7.80 12.26
N CYS A 16 -6.70 7.23 11.54
CA CYS A 16 -7.00 6.35 10.43
C CYS A 16 -7.77 5.10 10.91
N ILE A 17 -7.31 4.46 11.98
CA ILE A 17 -7.98 3.28 12.57
C ILE A 17 -9.37 3.65 13.10
N GLU A 18 -9.55 4.81 13.73
CA GLU A 18 -10.86 5.33 14.14
C GLU A 18 -11.82 5.46 12.96
N SER A 19 -11.32 5.84 11.77
CA SER A 19 -12.14 5.88 10.55
C SER A 19 -12.62 4.49 10.12
N TRP A 20 -11.79 3.44 10.34
CA TRP A 20 -12.19 2.07 10.04
C TRP A 20 -13.33 1.61 10.94
N LEU A 21 -13.24 1.86 12.24
CA LEU A 21 -14.32 1.57 13.20
C LEU A 21 -15.61 2.32 12.86
N LYS A 22 -15.48 3.57 12.42
CA LYS A 22 -16.62 4.42 12.02
C LYS A 22 -17.33 3.88 10.78
N HIS A 23 -16.60 3.51 9.75
CA HIS A 23 -17.17 3.13 8.46
C HIS A 23 -17.43 1.63 8.32
N CYS A 24 -16.83 0.81 9.16
CA CYS A 24 -16.95 -0.64 9.18
C CYS A 24 -17.18 -1.15 10.63
N PRO A 25 -18.25 -0.72 11.32
CA PRO A 25 -18.47 -1.02 12.75
C PRO A 25 -18.68 -2.52 13.05
N ASN A 26 -19.04 -3.31 12.05
CA ASN A 26 -19.26 -4.76 12.18
C ASN A 26 -18.03 -5.61 11.84
N TYR A 27 -16.89 -4.96 11.56
CA TYR A 27 -15.65 -5.66 11.24
C TYR A 27 -14.77 -5.79 12.47
N THR A 28 -14.07 -6.92 12.58
CA THR A 28 -13.02 -7.07 13.59
C THR A 28 -11.71 -6.53 13.05
N ILE A 29 -11.09 -5.59 13.78
CA ILE A 29 -9.79 -5.05 13.44
C ILE A 29 -8.72 -5.86 14.18
N LEU A 30 -7.81 -6.48 13.43
CA LEU A 30 -6.70 -7.25 13.96
C LEU A 30 -5.40 -6.47 13.81
N GLU A 31 -4.68 -6.31 14.91
CA GLU A 31 -3.31 -5.80 14.93
C GLU A 31 -2.33 -6.96 14.88
N TRP A 32 -1.40 -6.90 13.94
CA TRP A 32 -0.29 -7.83 13.82
C TRP A 32 1.01 -7.13 14.16
N ASN A 33 1.78 -7.75 15.05
CA ASN A 33 3.04 -7.25 15.57
C ASN A 33 3.98 -8.41 15.91
N GLU A 34 5.09 -8.15 16.59
CA GLU A 34 6.09 -9.16 16.96
C GLU A 34 5.60 -10.20 17.97
N ASP A 35 4.44 -10.01 18.59
CA ASP A 35 3.91 -10.93 19.58
C ASP A 35 3.01 -12.01 18.94
N ASN A 36 2.47 -11.74 17.73
CA ASN A 36 1.55 -12.66 17.03
C ASN A 36 1.94 -12.96 15.58
N PHE A 37 3.01 -12.35 15.05
CA PHE A 37 3.60 -12.67 13.78
C PHE A 37 5.02 -13.18 13.98
N ASP A 38 5.31 -14.39 13.50
CA ASP A 38 6.66 -14.98 13.63
C ASP A 38 7.66 -14.25 12.74
N ILE A 39 8.42 -13.34 13.35
CA ILE A 39 9.49 -12.60 12.66
C ILE A 39 10.73 -13.46 12.39
N HIS A 40 10.83 -14.66 12.98
CA HIS A 40 11.98 -15.58 12.84
C HIS A 40 11.72 -16.69 11.81
N GLN A 41 10.58 -16.67 11.13
CA GLN A 41 10.20 -17.72 10.19
C GLN A 41 11.12 -17.85 8.96
N ASN A 42 11.85 -16.79 8.60
CA ASN A 42 12.83 -16.80 7.51
C ASN A 42 13.85 -15.65 7.65
N GLY A 43 14.96 -15.74 6.90
CA GLY A 43 16.03 -14.75 6.98
C GLY A 43 15.63 -13.33 6.53
N TYR A 44 14.62 -13.19 5.66
CA TYR A 44 14.13 -11.87 5.23
C TYR A 44 13.42 -11.13 6.36
N THR A 45 12.51 -11.80 7.07
CA THR A 45 11.79 -11.20 8.20
C THR A 45 12.73 -10.88 9.35
N GLU A 46 13.68 -11.77 9.66
CA GLU A 46 14.74 -11.51 10.65
C GLU A 46 15.62 -10.31 10.27
N MET A 47 16.09 -10.27 9.02
CA MET A 47 16.90 -9.16 8.52
C MET A 47 16.13 -7.84 8.60
N CYS A 48 14.86 -7.81 8.15
CA CYS A 48 14.02 -6.62 8.21
C CYS A 48 13.82 -6.11 9.64
N CYS A 49 13.60 -7.03 10.61
CA CYS A 49 13.47 -6.68 12.02
C CYS A 49 14.78 -6.15 12.59
N LYS A 50 15.90 -6.86 12.38
CA LYS A 50 17.25 -6.48 12.85
C LYS A 50 17.68 -5.11 12.32
N GLU A 51 17.39 -4.82 11.06
CA GLU A 51 17.76 -3.57 10.39
C GLU A 51 16.70 -2.48 10.53
N LYS A 52 15.63 -2.73 11.31
CA LYS A 52 14.50 -1.80 11.53
C LYS A 52 13.81 -1.38 10.22
N LYS A 53 13.79 -2.26 9.24
CA LYS A 53 13.10 -2.09 7.96
C LYS A 53 11.63 -2.53 8.05
N TYR A 54 10.92 -2.00 9.04
CA TYR A 54 9.57 -2.43 9.41
C TYR A 54 8.52 -2.27 8.30
N ALA A 55 8.67 -1.29 7.41
CA ALA A 55 7.78 -1.14 6.26
C ALA A 55 7.90 -2.34 5.30
N PHE A 56 9.13 -2.82 5.05
CA PHE A 56 9.37 -3.99 4.19
C PHE A 56 8.97 -5.30 4.88
N LEU A 57 9.11 -5.37 6.21
CA LEU A 57 8.55 -6.48 6.99
C LEU A 57 7.03 -6.52 6.85
N ALA A 58 6.35 -5.38 6.97
CA ALA A 58 4.91 -5.28 6.78
C ALA A 58 4.48 -5.60 5.34
N ASP A 59 5.31 -5.28 4.32
CA ASP A 59 5.06 -5.62 2.92
C ASP A 59 4.95 -7.13 2.68
N TYR A 60 5.78 -7.92 3.36
CA TYR A 60 5.74 -9.38 3.33
C TYR A 60 4.61 -9.92 4.21
N ALA A 61 4.55 -9.44 5.46
CA ALA A 61 3.60 -9.94 6.46
C ALA A 61 2.14 -9.79 6.00
N ARG A 62 1.77 -8.65 5.38
CA ARG A 62 0.41 -8.42 4.91
C ARG A 62 -0.07 -9.46 3.90
N LEU A 63 0.81 -9.90 3.02
CA LEU A 63 0.48 -10.94 2.04
C LEU A 63 0.29 -12.29 2.73
N GLN A 64 1.20 -12.65 3.66
CA GLN A 64 1.10 -13.90 4.39
C GLN A 64 -0.13 -13.96 5.30
N ILE A 65 -0.48 -12.83 5.94
CA ILE A 65 -1.68 -12.73 6.77
C ILE A 65 -2.94 -12.94 5.92
N ILE A 66 -3.06 -12.22 4.80
CA ILE A 66 -4.24 -12.36 3.92
C ILE A 66 -4.27 -13.72 3.24
N GLU A 67 -3.14 -14.32 2.91
CA GLU A 67 -3.07 -15.71 2.45
C GLU A 67 -3.68 -16.68 3.45
N ASN A 68 -3.37 -16.53 4.75
CA ASN A 68 -3.75 -17.45 5.80
C ASN A 68 -5.13 -17.19 6.40
N GLU A 69 -5.54 -15.92 6.50
CA GLU A 69 -6.76 -15.51 7.20
C GLU A 69 -7.84 -14.98 6.25
N GLY A 70 -7.45 -14.50 5.06
CA GLY A 70 -8.32 -13.70 4.21
C GLY A 70 -8.62 -12.33 4.79
N GLY A 71 -9.60 -11.63 4.21
CA GLY A 71 -10.07 -10.33 4.69
C GLY A 71 -9.43 -9.14 4.00
N PHE A 72 -9.44 -7.99 4.66
CA PHE A 72 -8.92 -6.72 4.16
C PHE A 72 -7.67 -6.30 4.92
N TYR A 73 -6.68 -5.77 4.21
CA TYR A 73 -5.49 -5.17 4.79
C TYR A 73 -5.37 -3.70 4.40
N PHE A 74 -5.00 -2.87 5.36
CA PHE A 74 -4.66 -1.45 5.17
C PHE A 74 -3.41 -1.11 5.97
N ASP A 75 -2.56 -0.24 5.43
CA ASP A 75 -1.50 0.40 6.22
C ASP A 75 -2.12 1.39 7.21
N VAL A 76 -1.44 1.61 8.34
CA VAL A 76 -1.94 2.46 9.44
C VAL A 76 -2.11 3.95 9.08
N ASP A 77 -1.66 4.37 7.92
CA ASP A 77 -1.83 5.72 7.37
C ASP A 77 -2.89 5.79 6.26
N VAL A 78 -3.77 4.79 6.19
CA VAL A 78 -4.93 4.75 5.29
C VAL A 78 -6.19 5.10 6.07
N GLU A 79 -6.87 6.15 5.67
CA GLU A 79 -8.16 6.59 6.21
C GLU A 79 -9.30 6.06 5.34
N LEU A 80 -10.30 5.40 5.93
CA LEU A 80 -11.53 5.04 5.21
C LEU A 80 -12.49 6.23 5.18
N VAL A 81 -13.17 6.41 4.05
CA VAL A 81 -14.17 7.46 3.85
C VAL A 81 -15.56 6.89 3.58
N ARG A 82 -15.68 5.55 3.47
CA ARG A 82 -16.95 4.83 3.34
C ARG A 82 -16.83 3.38 3.77
N SER A 83 -17.98 2.66 3.89
CA SER A 83 -18.01 1.22 4.16
C SER A 83 -17.34 0.39 3.06
N LEU A 84 -16.70 -0.69 3.48
CA LEU A 84 -16.10 -1.70 2.61
C LEU A 84 -17.09 -2.81 2.20
N ASP A 85 -18.33 -2.81 2.71
CA ASP A 85 -19.31 -3.85 2.44
C ASP A 85 -19.49 -4.19 0.95
N PRO A 86 -19.50 -3.19 0.02
CA PRO A 86 -19.59 -3.49 -1.40
C PRO A 86 -18.40 -4.31 -1.96
N LEU A 87 -17.25 -4.31 -1.26
CA LEU A 87 -16.06 -5.06 -1.68
C LEU A 87 -16.09 -6.51 -1.20
N CYS A 88 -16.99 -6.87 -0.28
CA CYS A 88 -17.15 -8.25 0.19
C CYS A 88 -17.67 -9.20 -0.92
N SER A 89 -18.18 -8.68 -2.01
CA SER A 89 -18.58 -9.49 -3.18
C SER A 89 -17.42 -9.84 -4.11
N GLU A 90 -16.26 -9.22 -3.92
CA GLU A 90 -15.06 -9.51 -4.72
C GLU A 90 -14.26 -10.63 -4.04
N HIS A 91 -13.92 -11.70 -4.76
CA HIS A 91 -13.05 -12.78 -4.24
C HIS A 91 -11.65 -12.26 -3.87
N ALA A 92 -11.16 -11.27 -4.62
CA ALA A 92 -10.01 -10.46 -4.27
C ALA A 92 -10.09 -9.11 -4.95
N PHE A 93 -9.46 -8.09 -4.33
CA PHE A 93 -9.25 -6.82 -4.99
C PHE A 93 -7.87 -6.23 -4.69
N PHE A 94 -7.37 -5.46 -5.66
CA PHE A 94 -6.15 -4.67 -5.59
C PHE A 94 -6.42 -3.27 -6.13
N ALA A 95 -5.52 -2.33 -5.86
CA ALA A 95 -5.68 -0.97 -6.36
C ALA A 95 -4.38 -0.41 -6.96
N PHE A 96 -4.53 0.41 -7.98
CA PHE A 96 -3.45 1.19 -8.53
C PHE A 96 -3.03 2.29 -7.55
N GLU A 97 -1.73 2.35 -7.25
CA GLU A 97 -1.10 3.50 -6.58
C GLU A 97 -0.88 4.64 -7.57
N THR A 98 -0.39 4.28 -8.73
CA THR A 98 -0.21 5.16 -9.89
C THR A 98 -0.92 4.53 -11.09
N ASP A 99 -0.94 5.19 -12.23
CA ASP A 99 -1.55 4.60 -13.43
C ASP A 99 -0.83 3.32 -13.92
N ARG A 100 0.31 2.96 -13.33
CA ARG A 100 1.14 1.82 -13.76
C ARG A 100 1.51 0.84 -12.65
N MET A 101 1.35 1.21 -11.38
CA MET A 101 1.83 0.42 -10.25
C MET A 101 0.69 0.09 -9.29
N ILE A 102 0.69 -1.15 -8.83
CA ILE A 102 -0.19 -1.65 -7.76
C ILE A 102 0.57 -1.60 -6.44
N ALA A 103 -0.10 -1.19 -5.36
CA ALA A 103 0.46 -1.25 -4.02
C ALA A 103 -0.55 -1.84 -3.03
N THR A 104 -0.15 -2.85 -2.28
CA THR A 104 -1.01 -3.49 -1.28
C THR A 104 -1.14 -2.67 0.02
N GLY A 105 -0.26 -1.68 0.24
CA GLY A 105 -0.36 -0.77 1.39
C GLY A 105 -1.55 0.18 1.36
N LEU A 106 -2.04 0.51 0.16
CA LEU A 106 -3.23 1.37 -0.04
C LEU A 106 -4.51 0.75 0.51
N GLY A 107 -4.54 -0.57 0.55
CA GLY A 107 -5.67 -1.43 0.80
C GLY A 107 -5.81 -2.49 -0.29
N PHE A 108 -5.96 -3.72 0.13
CA PHE A 108 -6.34 -4.85 -0.70
C PHE A 108 -7.11 -5.84 0.16
N GLY A 109 -7.79 -6.74 -0.48
CA GLY A 109 -8.48 -7.83 0.20
C GLY A 109 -8.52 -9.06 -0.65
N ALA A 110 -8.62 -10.20 -0.01
CA ALA A 110 -8.82 -11.47 -0.70
C ALA A 110 -9.46 -12.50 0.23
N GLU A 111 -10.09 -13.48 -0.37
CA GLU A 111 -10.43 -14.72 0.33
C GLU A 111 -9.14 -15.46 0.72
N LYS A 112 -9.22 -16.24 1.79
CA LYS A 112 -8.14 -17.11 2.24
C LYS A 112 -7.65 -18.02 1.11
N HIS A 113 -6.33 -18.13 0.96
CA HIS A 113 -5.67 -18.94 -0.08
C HIS A 113 -6.00 -18.50 -1.51
N HIS A 114 -6.23 -17.20 -1.72
CA HIS A 114 -6.48 -16.69 -3.07
C HIS A 114 -5.22 -16.83 -3.96
N PRO A 115 -5.30 -17.43 -5.18
CA PRO A 115 -4.14 -17.75 -6.00
C PRO A 115 -3.20 -16.57 -6.31
N LEU A 116 -3.76 -15.37 -6.49
CA LEU A 116 -2.93 -14.19 -6.75
C LEU A 116 -2.14 -13.73 -5.52
N VAL A 117 -2.69 -13.85 -4.32
CA VAL A 117 -1.98 -13.53 -3.07
C VAL A 117 -0.85 -14.54 -2.85
N HIS A 118 -1.13 -15.83 -3.06
CA HIS A 118 -0.14 -16.89 -3.04
C HIS A 118 1.00 -16.60 -4.02
N PHE A 119 0.66 -16.30 -5.28
CA PHE A 119 1.64 -15.97 -6.31
C PHE A 119 2.48 -14.73 -6.00
N MET A 120 1.89 -13.72 -5.33
CA MET A 120 2.64 -12.56 -4.84
C MET A 120 3.65 -12.94 -3.76
N LEU A 121 3.29 -13.84 -2.84
CA LEU A 121 4.20 -14.37 -1.83
C LEU A 121 5.36 -15.14 -2.45
N GLU A 122 5.13 -15.95 -3.48
CA GLU A 122 6.19 -16.65 -4.19
C GLU A 122 7.25 -15.71 -4.77
N GLN A 123 6.89 -14.46 -5.12
CA GLN A 123 7.88 -13.49 -5.61
C GLN A 123 8.90 -13.08 -4.53
N TYR A 124 8.64 -13.35 -3.26
CA TYR A 124 9.61 -13.15 -2.18
C TYR A 124 10.64 -14.29 -2.06
N ALA A 125 10.43 -15.44 -2.73
CA ALA A 125 11.33 -16.59 -2.63
C ALA A 125 12.84 -16.25 -2.77
N PRO A 126 13.27 -15.39 -3.72
CA PRO A 126 14.68 -15.00 -3.84
C PRO A 126 15.21 -14.14 -2.68
N LEU A 127 14.32 -13.59 -1.85
CA LEU A 127 14.67 -12.69 -0.74
C LEU A 127 14.67 -13.42 0.61
N LEU A 128 14.06 -14.62 0.70
CA LEU A 128 13.79 -15.30 1.97
C LEU A 128 15.04 -15.68 2.77
N ASP A 129 16.21 -15.75 2.13
CA ASP A 129 17.48 -15.98 2.82
C ASP A 129 18.02 -14.74 3.57
N GLY A 130 17.40 -13.56 3.38
CA GLY A 130 17.78 -12.31 4.00
C GLY A 130 19.05 -11.65 3.46
N LYS A 131 19.67 -12.18 2.39
CA LYS A 131 20.97 -11.71 1.85
C LYS A 131 20.83 -10.78 0.65
N HIS A 132 19.65 -10.71 0.03
CA HIS A 132 19.42 -9.97 -1.22
C HIS A 132 18.76 -8.60 -1.00
N GLY A 133 18.75 -8.11 0.25
CA GLY A 133 18.20 -6.80 0.59
C GLY A 133 16.68 -6.77 0.54
N VAL A 134 16.12 -5.61 0.18
CA VAL A 134 14.66 -5.37 0.15
C VAL A 134 14.22 -4.82 -1.20
N ILE A 135 13.01 -5.18 -1.59
CA ILE A 135 12.31 -4.63 -2.76
C ILE A 135 10.94 -4.13 -2.27
N GLY A 136 10.55 -2.92 -2.67
CA GLY A 136 9.26 -2.34 -2.24
C GLY A 136 8.06 -3.08 -2.83
N CYS A 137 7.00 -3.18 -2.05
CA CYS A 137 5.79 -3.91 -2.45
C CYS A 137 5.19 -3.43 -3.79
N PRO A 138 5.19 -2.12 -4.15
CA PRO A 138 4.63 -1.72 -5.44
C PRO A 138 5.34 -2.37 -6.62
N GLN A 139 6.67 -2.56 -6.52
CA GLN A 139 7.44 -3.21 -7.58
C GLN A 139 7.13 -4.72 -7.66
N LEU A 140 7.21 -5.44 -6.53
CA LEU A 140 6.94 -6.88 -6.50
C LEU A 140 5.50 -7.20 -6.89
N ASN A 141 4.53 -6.50 -6.32
CA ASN A 141 3.11 -6.74 -6.58
C ASN A 141 2.75 -6.45 -8.03
N THR A 142 3.27 -5.34 -8.59
CA THR A 142 3.03 -5.02 -10.00
C THR A 142 3.64 -6.08 -10.92
N GLN A 143 4.88 -6.51 -10.66
CA GLN A 143 5.52 -7.56 -11.46
C GLN A 143 4.77 -8.89 -11.39
N ALA A 144 4.28 -9.28 -10.22
CA ALA A 144 3.45 -10.47 -10.07
C ALA A 144 2.17 -10.37 -10.91
N LEU A 145 1.42 -9.29 -10.76
CA LEU A 145 0.16 -9.11 -11.49
C LEU A 145 0.36 -8.96 -13.00
N LEU A 146 1.47 -8.37 -13.47
CA LEU A 146 1.81 -8.31 -14.90
C LEU A 146 1.97 -9.70 -15.49
N LYS A 147 2.61 -10.64 -14.77
CA LYS A 147 2.71 -12.05 -15.19
C LYS A 147 1.34 -12.74 -15.25
N CYS A 148 0.36 -12.25 -14.48
CA CYS A 148 -1.02 -12.74 -14.43
C CYS A 148 -1.97 -12.02 -15.40
N GLY A 149 -1.47 -11.11 -16.25
CA GLY A 149 -2.25 -10.42 -17.28
C GLY A 149 -2.72 -9.01 -16.94
N LEU A 150 -2.23 -8.39 -15.86
CA LEU A 150 -2.49 -6.99 -15.54
C LEU A 150 -2.06 -6.09 -16.70
N LYS A 151 -2.93 -5.17 -17.08
CA LYS A 151 -2.60 -4.06 -18.00
C LYS A 151 -2.28 -2.81 -17.17
N PRO A 152 -1.03 -2.28 -17.21
CA PRO A 152 -0.62 -1.13 -16.40
C PRO A 152 -1.11 0.19 -17.01
N ASN A 153 -2.41 0.42 -16.97
CA ASN A 153 -3.11 1.54 -17.62
C ASN A 153 -3.98 2.38 -16.67
N GLY A 154 -3.94 2.08 -15.36
CA GLY A 154 -4.70 2.79 -14.32
C GLY A 154 -6.22 2.62 -14.39
N LYS A 155 -6.73 1.73 -15.27
CA LYS A 155 -8.17 1.53 -15.46
C LYS A 155 -8.68 0.32 -14.67
N ARG A 156 -9.97 0.35 -14.29
CA ARG A 156 -10.63 -0.82 -13.70
C ARG A 156 -10.53 -2.00 -14.65
N GLN A 157 -10.15 -3.14 -14.13
CA GLN A 157 -10.00 -4.39 -14.86
C GLN A 157 -10.13 -5.59 -13.92
N THR A 158 -10.23 -6.77 -14.49
CA THR A 158 -10.19 -8.03 -13.74
C THR A 158 -8.94 -8.80 -14.15
N VAL A 159 -8.24 -9.35 -13.16
CA VAL A 159 -7.04 -10.19 -13.35
C VAL A 159 -7.28 -11.50 -12.62
N GLN A 160 -7.42 -12.60 -13.35
CA GLN A 160 -7.70 -13.94 -12.81
C GLN A 160 -8.80 -13.95 -11.73
N GLY A 161 -9.90 -13.25 -11.98
CA GLY A 161 -11.04 -13.15 -11.07
C GLY A 161 -10.94 -12.03 -10.02
N ALA A 162 -9.77 -11.49 -9.75
CA ALA A 162 -9.62 -10.36 -8.83
C ALA A 162 -9.95 -9.02 -9.49
N ALA A 163 -10.67 -8.15 -8.78
CA ALA A 163 -10.90 -6.78 -9.22
C ALA A 163 -9.65 -5.91 -9.03
N VAL A 164 -9.30 -5.12 -10.03
CA VAL A 164 -8.22 -4.12 -9.91
C VAL A 164 -8.83 -2.74 -10.12
N PHE A 165 -8.76 -1.91 -9.07
CA PHE A 165 -9.38 -0.60 -9.05
C PHE A 165 -8.41 0.52 -9.47
N PRO A 166 -8.91 1.56 -10.17
CA PRO A 166 -8.18 2.80 -10.41
C PRO A 166 -7.74 3.48 -9.12
N LYS A 167 -6.69 4.29 -9.17
CA LYS A 167 -6.16 5.01 -8.01
C LYS A 167 -7.20 5.87 -7.28
N ALA A 168 -8.21 6.40 -7.96
CA ALA A 168 -9.27 7.21 -7.36
C ALA A 168 -10.05 6.48 -6.25
N TYR A 169 -10.03 5.14 -6.24
CA TYR A 169 -10.74 4.33 -5.25
C TYR A 169 -10.03 4.29 -3.88
N PHE A 170 -8.67 4.22 -3.86
CA PHE A 170 -7.88 4.02 -2.63
C PHE A 170 -6.72 5.01 -2.47
N ASN A 171 -6.35 5.73 -3.54
CA ASN A 171 -5.23 6.67 -3.51
C ASN A 171 -5.57 8.01 -4.21
N PRO A 172 -6.63 8.72 -3.77
CA PRO A 172 -7.02 10.00 -4.34
C PRO A 172 -6.10 11.15 -3.93
N TYR A 173 -5.19 10.94 -2.97
CA TYR A 173 -4.25 11.93 -2.49
C TYR A 173 -2.97 11.94 -3.33
N GLU A 174 -2.66 13.07 -3.94
CA GLU A 174 -1.44 13.26 -4.70
C GLU A 174 -0.35 13.85 -3.79
N ASP A 175 0.50 13.01 -3.25
CA ASP A 175 1.53 13.43 -2.29
C ASP A 175 2.48 14.51 -2.82
N ALA A 176 2.83 14.48 -4.11
CA ALA A 176 3.72 15.45 -4.73
C ALA A 176 3.16 16.87 -4.68
N THR A 177 1.86 17.05 -4.90
CA THR A 177 1.17 18.35 -4.89
C THR A 177 0.45 18.63 -3.58
N GLY A 178 0.16 17.58 -2.79
CA GLY A 178 -0.66 17.64 -1.60
C GLY A 178 -2.14 17.91 -1.91
N ARG A 179 -2.60 17.58 -3.13
CA ARG A 179 -4.01 17.68 -3.54
C ARG A 179 -4.76 16.40 -3.21
N LEU A 180 -6.01 16.55 -2.86
CA LEU A 180 -6.93 15.46 -2.54
C LEU A 180 -8.12 15.50 -3.50
N TYR A 181 -8.42 14.39 -4.16
CA TYR A 181 -9.48 14.25 -5.16
C TYR A 181 -10.47 13.15 -4.76
N ILE A 182 -11.25 13.38 -3.71
CA ILE A 182 -12.32 12.46 -3.29
C ILE A 182 -13.45 12.52 -4.31
N THR A 183 -13.94 11.34 -4.68
CA THR A 183 -15.08 11.14 -5.59
C THR A 183 -16.06 10.14 -4.98
N ASP A 184 -17.21 9.94 -5.61
CA ASP A 184 -18.21 8.96 -5.16
C ASP A 184 -17.70 7.51 -5.21
N CYS A 185 -16.62 7.22 -5.90
CA CYS A 185 -16.00 5.90 -5.93
C CYS A 185 -14.88 5.70 -4.91
N THR A 186 -14.48 6.74 -4.15
CA THR A 186 -13.38 6.66 -3.20
C THR A 186 -13.77 5.88 -1.95
N TYR A 187 -13.03 4.84 -1.60
CA TYR A 187 -13.15 4.07 -0.36
C TYR A 187 -12.17 4.54 0.70
N ALA A 188 -10.94 4.88 0.30
CA ALA A 188 -9.86 5.18 1.22
C ALA A 188 -8.95 6.31 0.70
N VAL A 189 -8.21 6.91 1.63
CA VAL A 189 -7.17 7.91 1.36
C VAL A 189 -5.87 7.46 2.01
N HIS A 190 -4.84 7.23 1.21
CA HIS A 190 -3.51 6.92 1.70
C HIS A 190 -2.71 8.22 1.93
N TRP A 191 -2.33 8.49 3.19
CA TRP A 191 -1.73 9.76 3.59
C TRP A 191 -0.22 9.83 3.47
N TYR A 192 0.45 8.72 3.09
CA TYR A 192 1.90 8.64 2.90
C TYR A 192 2.68 9.15 4.12
N ALA A 193 2.55 8.46 5.27
CA ALA A 193 3.29 8.80 6.49
C ALA A 193 4.81 8.75 6.28
N LYS A 194 5.28 7.94 5.30
CA LYS A 194 6.70 7.84 4.90
C LYS A 194 7.61 7.56 6.09
N SER A 195 7.16 6.71 7.02
CA SER A 195 7.88 6.36 8.25
C SER A 195 9.27 5.77 7.99
N TRP A 196 9.47 5.17 6.83
CA TRP A 196 10.72 4.56 6.37
C TRP A 196 11.70 5.55 5.73
N MET A 197 11.27 6.79 5.47
CA MET A 197 12.10 7.81 4.83
C MET A 197 12.79 8.71 5.85
N ASN A 198 13.97 9.23 5.47
CA ASN A 198 14.68 10.22 6.27
C ASN A 198 13.83 11.49 6.44
N ARG A 199 13.78 12.05 7.65
CA ARG A 199 13.03 13.28 8.00
C ARG A 199 13.35 14.46 7.05
N ARG A 200 14.62 14.62 6.64
CA ARG A 200 15.04 15.68 5.70
C ARG A 200 14.38 15.51 4.34
N THR A 201 14.31 14.28 3.83
CA THR A 201 13.65 13.96 2.56
C THR A 201 12.15 14.23 2.62
N VAL A 202 11.50 13.84 3.73
CA VAL A 202 10.08 14.11 3.96
C VAL A 202 9.81 15.61 4.02
N LEU A 203 10.64 16.38 4.74
CA LEU A 203 10.51 17.84 4.83
C LEU A 203 10.70 18.49 3.46
N ARG A 204 11.75 18.10 2.72
CA ARG A 204 11.99 18.57 1.36
C ARG A 204 10.80 18.32 0.43
N SER A 205 10.22 17.11 0.46
CA SER A 205 9.06 16.78 -0.36
C SER A 205 7.86 17.67 -0.06
N LYS A 206 7.65 18.07 1.20
CA LYS A 206 6.59 19.00 1.59
C LYS A 206 6.86 20.43 1.14
N LEU A 207 8.10 20.89 1.28
CA LEU A 207 8.50 22.25 0.87
C LEU A 207 8.44 22.46 -0.65
N THR A 208 8.64 21.41 -1.44
CA THR A 208 8.58 21.48 -2.91
C THR A 208 7.16 21.38 -3.47
N ARG A 209 6.12 21.11 -2.66
CA ARG A 209 4.72 21.01 -3.10
C ARG A 209 4.21 22.23 -3.88
N PRO A 210 4.46 23.50 -3.47
CA PRO A 210 4.01 24.64 -4.24
C PRO A 210 4.58 24.65 -5.67
N LEU A 211 5.86 24.30 -5.83
CA LEU A 211 6.50 24.19 -7.14
C LEU A 211 5.87 23.05 -7.97
N HIS A 212 5.61 21.90 -7.37
CA HIS A 212 4.95 20.79 -8.06
C HIS A 212 3.52 21.14 -8.49
N ARG A 213 2.78 21.90 -7.68
CA ARG A 213 1.47 22.44 -8.05
C ARG A 213 1.56 23.34 -9.28
N LEU A 214 2.47 24.30 -9.27
CA LEU A 214 2.69 25.21 -10.40
C LEU A 214 3.02 24.43 -11.68
N LEU A 215 3.90 23.43 -11.61
CA LEU A 215 4.25 22.60 -12.76
C LEU A 215 3.10 21.69 -13.23
N ALA A 216 2.23 21.26 -12.33
CA ALA A 216 1.04 20.49 -12.67
C ALA A 216 -0.02 21.35 -13.38
N ASP A 217 -0.20 22.61 -12.94
CA ASP A 217 -1.18 23.54 -13.50
C ASP A 217 -0.70 24.13 -14.86
N HIS A 218 0.63 24.16 -15.08
CA HIS A 218 1.24 24.70 -16.29
C HIS A 218 2.15 23.68 -16.99
N PRO A 219 1.61 22.65 -17.64
CA PRO A 219 2.40 21.55 -18.24
C PRO A 219 3.41 22.00 -19.30
N ARG A 220 3.21 23.18 -19.92
CA ARG A 220 4.18 23.78 -20.86
C ARG A 220 5.52 24.16 -20.20
N ILE A 221 5.57 24.36 -18.88
CA ILE A 221 6.79 24.65 -18.14
C ILE A 221 7.64 23.36 -17.96
N LYS A 222 7.01 22.18 -17.87
CA LYS A 222 7.70 20.87 -17.78
C LYS A 222 8.63 20.60 -18.98
N GLY A 223 8.28 21.09 -20.17
CA GLY A 223 9.07 20.88 -21.39
C GLY A 223 10.37 21.72 -21.42
N LYS A 224 10.42 22.88 -20.75
CA LYS A 224 11.61 23.76 -20.74
C LYS A 224 12.68 23.34 -19.73
N VAL A 225 12.31 22.60 -18.66
CA VAL A 225 13.26 22.16 -17.62
C VAL A 225 14.02 20.90 -18.03
N LYS A 226 13.50 20.11 -19.00
CA LYS A 226 14.20 18.92 -19.54
C LYS A 226 15.17 19.20 -20.70
N GLY A 227 15.23 20.42 -21.19
CA GLY A 227 16.07 20.81 -22.33
C GLY A 227 17.35 21.59 -21.97
N GLY A 228 17.73 21.63 -20.70
CA GLY A 228 18.93 22.31 -20.23
C GLY A 228 19.83 21.36 -19.42
N VAL A 229 20.51 20.49 -20.12
CA VAL A 229 21.83 19.90 -19.75
C VAL A 229 22.50 19.53 -21.06
#